data_719638bb49c9c21f5facad605673f072
#
_entry.id   719638bb49c9c21f5facad605673f072
#
_cell.length_a   1.000
_cell.length_b   1.000
_cell.length_c   1.000
_cell.angle_alpha   90.00
_cell.angle_beta   90.00
_cell.angle_gamma   90.00
#
_symmetry.space_group_name_H-M   'P 1'
#
loop_
_entity.id
_entity.type
_entity.pdbx_description
1 polymer ?
#
loop_
_entity_poly.entity_id
_entity_poly.type
_entity_poly.pdbx_seq_one_letter_code
_entity_poly.pdbx_strand_id
1 'polypeptide(L)'
;MLRTLACALLLLASTSLRAERPNIVFIFSDDHAQHAISAYGSKVNGTPHIDRLAAGGARFTNSFVTNSICTPSRATLLTGQYSHRNGVPVFNRFDGSRDHVAKHLQAGGYHTGMIGKWHLGSDPTGFDRWIVLPGQGAYWNPVFLVAGSKLTIEGHCTDVTTELGIEWIRTRPKDKPFFLMLHQKAPHRSWEPAERHIEQFKDKAIPEPDTLWDDYATRPAALPVNEQTVARDLT
;
A
#
# COMPACT_ATOMS: atom_id res chain seq x y z
N MET A 1 -34.28 -64.06 -29.52
CA MET A 1 -34.26 -63.36 -28.22
C MET A 1 -33.07 -62.45 -28.25
N LEU A 2 -33.26 -61.21 -28.71
CA LEU A 2 -32.20 -60.18 -28.71
C LEU A 2 -32.29 -59.39 -27.42
N ARG A 3 -31.24 -59.42 -26.64
CA ARG A 3 -31.10 -58.56 -25.46
C ARG A 3 -30.41 -57.27 -25.89
N THR A 4 -31.19 -56.19 -25.97
CA THR A 4 -30.71 -54.82 -26.20
C THR A 4 -30.05 -54.31 -24.92
N LEU A 5 -28.71 -54.17 -24.93
CA LEU A 5 -27.95 -53.43 -23.92
C LEU A 5 -28.12 -51.93 -24.17
N ALA A 6 -28.86 -51.25 -23.33
CA ALA A 6 -28.92 -49.78 -23.29
C ALA A 6 -27.71 -49.28 -22.48
N CYS A 7 -26.68 -48.79 -23.16
CA CYS A 7 -25.60 -48.01 -22.57
C CYS A 7 -26.15 -46.61 -22.24
N ALA A 8 -26.49 -46.39 -20.98
CA ALA A 8 -26.74 -45.06 -20.47
C ALA A 8 -25.40 -44.30 -20.34
N LEU A 9 -25.14 -43.40 -21.31
CA LEU A 9 -24.05 -42.42 -21.20
C LEU A 9 -24.43 -41.42 -20.08
N LEU A 10 -23.92 -41.61 -18.89
CA LEU A 10 -23.89 -40.56 -17.87
C LEU A 10 -22.90 -39.49 -18.34
N LEU A 11 -23.43 -38.43 -18.97
CA LEU A 11 -22.71 -37.16 -19.10
C LEU A 11 -22.51 -36.58 -17.68
N LEU A 12 -21.41 -36.91 -17.07
CA LEU A 12 -20.88 -36.17 -15.94
C LEU A 12 -20.57 -34.76 -16.45
N ALA A 13 -21.54 -33.85 -16.32
CA ALA A 13 -21.26 -32.42 -16.36
C ALA A 13 -20.29 -32.13 -15.21
N SER A 14 -19.00 -32.19 -15.48
CA SER A 14 -17.98 -31.67 -14.61
C SER A 14 -18.20 -30.17 -14.54
N THR A 15 -19.05 -29.73 -13.61
CA THR A 15 -19.00 -28.38 -13.11
C THR A 15 -17.62 -28.27 -12.49
N SER A 16 -16.65 -27.77 -13.26
CA SER A 16 -15.39 -27.35 -12.69
C SER A 16 -15.75 -26.31 -11.62
N LEU A 17 -15.65 -26.72 -10.36
CA LEU A 17 -15.64 -25.82 -9.21
C LEU A 17 -14.42 -24.91 -9.45
N ARG A 18 -14.61 -23.89 -10.26
CA ARG A 18 -13.62 -22.84 -10.42
C ARG A 18 -13.61 -22.13 -9.06
N ALA A 19 -12.60 -22.39 -8.25
CA ALA A 19 -12.42 -21.70 -7.00
C ALA A 19 -12.64 -20.19 -7.27
N GLU A 20 -13.55 -19.57 -6.54
CA GLU A 20 -13.79 -18.16 -6.69
C GLU A 20 -12.48 -17.42 -6.46
N ARG A 21 -12.08 -16.62 -7.44
CA ARG A 21 -10.87 -15.81 -7.32
C ARG A 21 -11.11 -14.74 -6.25
N PRO A 22 -10.27 -14.66 -5.21
CA PRO A 22 -10.49 -13.72 -4.12
C PRO A 22 -10.38 -12.27 -4.57
N ASN A 23 -11.14 -11.39 -3.95
CA ASN A 23 -10.89 -9.96 -4.03
C ASN A 23 -9.61 -9.63 -3.24
N ILE A 24 -8.80 -8.71 -3.75
CA ILE A 24 -7.53 -8.32 -3.15
C ILE A 24 -7.56 -6.84 -2.84
N VAL A 25 -7.41 -6.49 -1.56
CA VAL A 25 -7.18 -5.11 -1.11
C VAL A 25 -5.79 -5.03 -0.52
N PHE A 26 -4.94 -4.22 -1.13
CA PHE A 26 -3.58 -3.96 -0.67
C PHE A 26 -3.54 -2.56 -0.06
N ILE A 27 -3.52 -2.47 1.29
CA ILE A 27 -3.40 -1.21 2.02
C ILE A 27 -1.93 -0.98 2.35
N PHE A 28 -1.40 0.17 1.96
CA PHE A 28 0.00 0.52 2.13
C PHE A 28 0.13 1.90 2.78
N SER A 29 0.78 1.96 3.95
CA SER A 29 1.13 3.20 4.65
C SER A 29 2.56 3.61 4.33
N ASP A 30 2.88 4.89 4.48
CA ASP A 30 4.19 5.45 4.17
C ASP A 30 4.94 5.82 5.46
N ASP A 31 6.13 5.26 5.65
CA ASP A 31 6.98 5.43 6.85
C ASP A 31 6.33 4.94 8.16
N HIS A 32 5.48 3.92 8.11
CA HIS A 32 4.82 3.38 9.31
C HIS A 32 5.70 2.36 10.02
N ALA A 33 6.33 2.79 11.12
CA ALA A 33 7.20 1.94 11.92
C ALA A 33 6.40 0.84 12.63
N GLN A 34 6.94 -0.39 12.68
CA GLN A 34 6.31 -1.49 13.42
C GLN A 34 6.11 -1.18 14.91
N HIS A 35 7.00 -0.36 15.51
CA HIS A 35 6.89 0.09 16.90
C HIS A 35 5.64 0.94 17.17
N ALA A 36 4.98 1.45 16.14
CA ALA A 36 3.74 2.21 16.24
C ALA A 36 2.49 1.33 16.01
N ILE A 37 2.64 0.01 15.89
CA ILE A 37 1.54 -0.93 15.62
C ILE A 37 1.39 -1.87 16.82
N SER A 38 0.21 -1.88 17.46
CA SER A 38 -0.02 -2.68 18.68
C SER A 38 0.02 -4.18 18.43
N ALA A 39 -0.34 -4.68 17.27
CA ALA A 39 -0.16 -6.09 16.89
C ALA A 39 1.31 -6.53 16.91
N TYR A 40 2.26 -5.60 16.80
CA TYR A 40 3.70 -5.84 16.92
C TYR A 40 4.27 -5.46 18.30
N GLY A 41 3.41 -5.16 19.28
CA GLY A 41 3.81 -4.88 20.64
C GLY A 41 4.09 -3.40 20.94
N SER A 42 3.50 -2.48 20.18
CA SER A 42 3.58 -1.05 20.49
C SER A 42 3.17 -0.77 21.94
N LYS A 43 3.96 0.03 22.64
CA LYS A 43 3.68 0.52 23.99
C LYS A 43 3.13 1.96 24.00
N VAL A 44 3.07 2.59 22.82
CA VAL A 44 2.73 4.01 22.66
C VAL A 44 1.26 4.17 22.31
N ASN A 45 0.81 3.53 21.26
CA ASN A 45 -0.57 3.66 20.76
C ASN A 45 -1.22 2.30 20.50
N GLY A 46 -2.55 2.30 20.41
CA GLY A 46 -3.34 1.16 19.99
C GLY A 46 -3.75 1.27 18.52
N THR A 47 -3.68 0.17 17.78
CA THR A 47 -4.11 0.08 16.38
C THR A 47 -5.17 -1.02 16.20
N PRO A 48 -6.37 -0.88 16.81
CA PRO A 48 -7.33 -1.96 16.96
C PRO A 48 -7.83 -2.55 15.63
N HIS A 49 -7.88 -1.75 14.59
CA HIS A 49 -8.30 -2.23 13.26
C HIS A 49 -7.21 -3.04 12.56
N ILE A 50 -5.93 -2.65 12.71
CA ILE A 50 -4.78 -3.44 12.23
C ILE A 50 -4.66 -4.73 13.04
N ASP A 51 -4.84 -4.66 14.36
CA ASP A 51 -4.81 -5.80 15.26
C ASP A 51 -5.88 -6.84 14.91
N ARG A 52 -7.08 -6.40 14.51
CA ARG A 52 -8.14 -7.27 14.03
C ARG A 52 -7.73 -8.01 12.75
N LEU A 53 -7.04 -7.35 11.82
CA LEU A 53 -6.51 -8.01 10.63
C LEU A 53 -5.46 -9.05 11.00
N ALA A 54 -4.55 -8.72 11.92
CA ALA A 54 -3.53 -9.63 12.41
C ALA A 54 -4.14 -10.85 13.13
N ALA A 55 -5.19 -10.67 13.91
CA ALA A 55 -5.89 -11.74 14.62
C ALA A 55 -6.69 -12.66 13.69
N GLY A 56 -7.22 -12.12 12.58
CA GLY A 56 -8.00 -12.88 11.60
C GLY A 56 -7.19 -13.46 10.45
N GLY A 57 -5.88 -13.20 10.41
CA GLY A 57 -5.01 -13.57 9.30
C GLY A 57 -3.62 -13.99 9.75
N ALA A 58 -2.60 -13.61 8.97
CA ALA A 58 -1.20 -13.88 9.25
C ALA A 58 -0.45 -12.59 9.57
N ARG A 59 0.38 -12.61 10.61
CA ARG A 59 1.31 -11.55 10.96
C ARG A 59 2.73 -11.98 10.60
N PHE A 60 3.38 -11.23 9.72
CA PHE A 60 4.78 -11.48 9.34
C PHE A 60 5.70 -10.84 10.38
N THR A 61 6.55 -11.63 11.01
CA THR A 61 7.52 -11.17 12.01
C THR A 61 8.86 -10.78 11.41
N ASN A 62 9.14 -11.25 10.19
CA ASN A 62 10.37 -10.97 9.47
C ASN A 62 10.02 -10.54 8.03
N SER A 63 9.87 -9.24 7.82
CA SER A 63 9.69 -8.64 6.51
C SER A 63 10.76 -7.59 6.27
N PHE A 64 11.31 -7.57 5.06
CA PHE A 64 12.43 -6.70 4.71
C PHE A 64 12.10 -5.87 3.49
N VAL A 65 12.54 -4.63 3.49
CA VAL A 65 12.44 -3.73 2.33
C VAL A 65 13.79 -3.73 1.59
N THR A 66 13.73 -3.65 0.27
CA THR A 66 14.95 -3.65 -0.56
C THR A 66 15.68 -2.32 -0.52
N ASN A 67 14.93 -1.21 -0.59
CA ASN A 67 15.38 0.16 -0.44
C ASN A 67 14.38 0.88 0.46
N SER A 68 14.83 1.42 1.58
CA SER A 68 14.00 2.13 2.57
C SER A 68 13.67 3.57 2.17
N ILE A 69 13.29 3.77 0.93
CA ILE A 69 12.84 5.04 0.33
C ILE A 69 11.58 4.77 -0.50
N CYS A 70 10.62 5.69 -0.48
CA CYS A 70 9.30 5.51 -1.05
C CYS A 70 9.29 5.08 -2.54
N THR A 71 9.93 5.79 -3.44
CA THR A 71 9.90 5.49 -4.88
C THR A 71 10.50 4.13 -5.23
N PRO A 72 11.74 3.77 -4.82
CA PRO A 72 12.27 2.45 -5.12
C PRO A 72 11.54 1.31 -4.41
N SER A 73 11.06 1.51 -3.18
CA SER A 73 10.23 0.53 -2.48
C SER A 73 8.93 0.23 -3.24
N ARG A 74 8.25 1.27 -3.74
CA ARG A 74 7.01 1.14 -4.51
C ARG A 74 7.23 0.46 -5.85
N ALA A 75 8.35 0.76 -6.53
CA ALA A 75 8.73 0.07 -7.77
C ALA A 75 9.03 -1.41 -7.53
N THR A 76 9.71 -1.74 -6.43
CA THR A 76 9.96 -3.14 -6.02
C THR A 76 8.65 -3.87 -5.71
N LEU A 77 7.74 -3.23 -4.99
CA LEU A 77 6.44 -3.79 -4.64
C LEU A 77 5.61 -4.15 -5.89
N LEU A 78 5.62 -3.28 -6.90
CA LEU A 78 4.92 -3.52 -8.15
C LEU A 78 5.54 -4.66 -8.96
N THR A 79 6.87 -4.65 -9.10
CA THR A 79 7.58 -5.51 -10.06
C THR A 79 8.08 -6.83 -9.46
N GLY A 80 8.15 -6.95 -8.12
CA GLY A 80 8.81 -8.06 -7.44
C GLY A 80 10.32 -8.11 -7.70
N GLN A 81 10.94 -7.02 -8.17
CA GLN A 81 12.34 -6.95 -8.56
C GLN A 81 13.11 -5.94 -7.72
N TYR A 82 14.38 -6.24 -7.44
CA TYR A 82 15.31 -5.29 -6.82
C TYR A 82 15.52 -4.05 -7.70
N SER A 83 15.87 -2.93 -7.08
CA SER A 83 15.98 -1.62 -7.73
C SER A 83 16.90 -1.58 -8.93
N HIS A 84 18.04 -2.31 -8.89
CA HIS A 84 18.97 -2.43 -10.04
C HIS A 84 18.35 -3.19 -11.23
N ARG A 85 17.33 -4.01 -10.99
CA ARG A 85 16.60 -4.74 -12.04
C ARG A 85 15.39 -3.97 -12.55
N ASN A 86 14.65 -3.34 -11.65
CA ASN A 86 13.46 -2.57 -12.02
C ASN A 86 13.76 -1.15 -12.53
N GLY A 87 15.03 -0.70 -12.41
CA GLY A 87 15.50 0.57 -12.94
C GLY A 87 15.17 1.79 -12.06
N VAL A 88 14.77 1.57 -10.80
CA VAL A 88 14.38 2.65 -9.86
C VAL A 88 15.22 2.57 -8.59
N PRO A 89 16.51 2.94 -8.62
CA PRO A 89 17.37 2.89 -7.43
C PRO A 89 17.14 4.05 -6.45
N VAL A 90 16.58 5.17 -6.90
CA VAL A 90 16.31 6.40 -6.14
C VAL A 90 14.97 7.02 -6.57
N PHE A 91 14.84 8.33 -6.61
CA PHE A 91 13.63 9.05 -7.04
C PHE A 91 13.50 9.22 -8.56
N ASN A 92 14.08 8.35 -9.34
CA ASN A 92 13.92 8.38 -10.78
C ASN A 92 12.55 7.86 -11.22
N ARG A 93 12.13 8.28 -12.40
CA ARG A 93 10.82 7.90 -12.97
C ARG A 93 10.75 6.40 -13.23
N PHE A 94 9.68 5.77 -12.77
CA PHE A 94 9.35 4.39 -13.10
C PHE A 94 8.89 4.25 -14.57
N ASP A 95 9.43 3.29 -15.28
CA ASP A 95 8.98 2.93 -16.62
C ASP A 95 7.70 2.09 -16.53
N GLY A 96 6.55 2.73 -16.76
CA GLY A 96 5.24 2.09 -16.74
C GLY A 96 5.03 1.02 -17.83
N SER A 97 5.92 0.88 -18.82
CA SER A 97 5.87 -0.21 -19.80
C SER A 97 6.27 -1.56 -19.21
N ARG A 98 7.05 -1.55 -18.13
CA ARG A 98 7.52 -2.75 -17.44
C ARG A 98 6.38 -3.64 -16.98
N ASP A 99 6.68 -4.90 -16.93
CA ASP A 99 5.77 -5.91 -16.39
C ASP A 99 5.67 -5.81 -14.87
N HIS A 100 4.45 -5.92 -14.33
CA HIS A 100 4.20 -5.81 -12.91
C HIS A 100 2.83 -6.40 -12.50
N VAL A 101 2.65 -6.63 -11.20
CA VAL A 101 1.52 -7.35 -10.63
C VAL A 101 0.15 -6.85 -11.08
N ALA A 102 -0.06 -5.53 -11.19
CA ALA A 102 -1.35 -4.99 -11.59
C ALA A 102 -1.71 -5.34 -13.04
N LYS A 103 -0.74 -5.32 -13.96
CA LYS A 103 -0.94 -5.77 -15.35
C LYS A 103 -1.32 -7.24 -15.44
N HIS A 104 -0.66 -8.11 -14.67
CA HIS A 104 -0.98 -9.53 -14.63
C HIS A 104 -2.38 -9.78 -14.09
N LEU A 105 -2.77 -9.11 -13.01
CA LEU A 105 -4.10 -9.24 -12.44
C LEU A 105 -5.17 -8.69 -13.40
N GLN A 106 -4.91 -7.54 -14.05
CA GLN A 106 -5.81 -7.00 -15.08
C GLN A 106 -5.99 -7.96 -16.24
N ALA A 107 -4.89 -8.49 -16.80
CA ALA A 107 -4.92 -9.50 -17.86
C ALA A 107 -5.60 -10.81 -17.40
N GLY A 108 -5.49 -11.14 -16.10
CA GLY A 108 -6.19 -12.25 -15.45
C GLY A 108 -7.69 -11.99 -15.22
N GLY A 109 -8.23 -10.84 -15.66
CA GLY A 109 -9.64 -10.48 -15.56
C GLY A 109 -10.10 -9.89 -14.23
N TYR A 110 -9.15 -9.40 -13.41
CA TYR A 110 -9.47 -8.57 -12.26
C TYR A 110 -9.85 -7.15 -12.70
N HIS A 111 -10.80 -6.54 -12.01
CA HIS A 111 -10.98 -5.08 -12.07
C HIS A 111 -9.96 -4.43 -11.14
N THR A 112 -9.11 -3.56 -11.68
CA THR A 112 -7.92 -3.06 -10.99
C THR A 112 -8.03 -1.57 -10.65
N GLY A 113 -7.67 -1.19 -9.43
CA GLY A 113 -7.68 0.18 -8.94
C GLY A 113 -6.41 0.59 -8.21
N MET A 114 -6.00 1.86 -8.39
CA MET A 114 -4.93 2.49 -7.63
C MET A 114 -5.42 3.81 -7.05
N ILE A 115 -5.42 3.94 -5.72
CA ILE A 115 -5.90 5.14 -5.03
C ILE A 115 -4.87 5.59 -3.98
N GLY A 116 -4.56 6.89 -3.96
CA GLY A 116 -3.68 7.52 -2.99
C GLY A 116 -2.25 7.75 -3.48
N LYS A 117 -1.25 7.56 -2.63
CA LYS A 117 0.14 7.90 -2.95
C LYS A 117 0.77 6.93 -3.95
N TRP A 118 1.00 7.39 -5.17
CA TRP A 118 1.70 6.65 -6.22
C TRP A 118 3.21 6.86 -6.19
N HIS A 119 3.64 8.09 -6.30
CA HIS A 119 5.03 8.57 -6.15
C HIS A 119 6.07 7.83 -7.00
N LEU A 120 5.74 7.52 -8.24
CA LEU A 120 6.63 6.85 -9.21
C LEU A 120 6.99 7.72 -10.42
N GLY A 121 6.57 8.99 -10.44
CA GLY A 121 6.91 9.96 -11.49
C GLY A 121 6.30 9.67 -12.87
N SER A 122 5.54 8.60 -13.01
CA SER A 122 4.77 8.22 -14.21
C SER A 122 3.32 8.01 -13.85
N ASP A 123 2.42 8.02 -14.83
CA ASP A 123 1.05 7.61 -14.61
C ASP A 123 0.95 6.11 -14.31
N PRO A 124 0.01 5.69 -13.45
CA PRO A 124 -0.24 4.29 -13.20
C PRO A 124 -0.67 3.53 -14.45
N THR A 125 -0.08 2.37 -14.69
CA THR A 125 -0.44 1.44 -15.78
C THR A 125 -0.95 0.12 -15.20
N GLY A 126 -1.73 -0.64 -15.95
CA GLY A 126 -2.32 -1.89 -15.48
C GLY A 126 -3.47 -1.71 -14.47
N PHE A 127 -4.02 -0.50 -14.38
CA PHE A 127 -5.18 -0.17 -13.57
C PHE A 127 -6.31 0.35 -14.45
N ASP A 128 -7.52 -0.19 -14.25
CA ASP A 128 -8.72 0.26 -14.96
C ASP A 128 -9.15 1.66 -14.50
N ARG A 129 -8.89 1.97 -13.23
CA ARG A 129 -9.12 3.31 -12.67
C ARG A 129 -8.06 3.66 -11.65
N TRP A 130 -7.57 4.89 -11.71
CA TRP A 130 -6.64 5.40 -10.71
C TRP A 130 -6.94 6.85 -10.33
N ILE A 131 -6.69 7.15 -9.05
CA ILE A 131 -6.85 8.47 -8.43
C ILE A 131 -5.66 8.65 -7.50
N VAL A 132 -4.66 9.44 -7.91
CA VAL A 132 -3.38 9.45 -7.22
C VAL A 132 -2.92 10.84 -6.80
N LEU A 133 -2.21 10.91 -5.68
CA LEU A 133 -1.55 12.12 -5.22
C LEU A 133 -0.35 12.44 -6.11
N PRO A 134 -0.19 13.69 -6.57
CA PRO A 134 1.04 14.14 -7.22
C PRO A 134 2.18 14.21 -6.20
N GLY A 135 3.33 13.62 -6.52
CA GLY A 135 4.50 13.63 -5.64
C GLY A 135 4.21 13.10 -4.24
N GLN A 136 4.52 13.88 -3.21
CA GLN A 136 4.29 13.53 -1.81
C GLN A 136 2.83 13.74 -1.36
N GLY A 137 2.07 14.56 -2.06
CA GLY A 137 0.73 14.99 -1.65
C GLY A 137 0.73 15.92 -0.43
N ALA A 138 -0.42 16.54 -0.15
CA ALA A 138 -0.67 17.33 1.05
C ALA A 138 -1.55 16.55 2.03
N TYR A 139 -1.45 16.86 3.34
CA TYR A 139 -2.33 16.26 4.33
C TYR A 139 -3.73 16.88 4.36
N TRP A 140 -3.80 18.17 4.09
CA TRP A 140 -5.08 18.90 4.07
C TRP A 140 -5.45 19.31 2.65
N ASN A 141 -6.71 19.14 2.31
CA ASN A 141 -7.28 19.48 1.02
C ASN A 141 -6.43 18.95 -0.15
N PRO A 142 -6.14 17.64 -0.17
CA PRO A 142 -5.21 17.07 -1.12
C PRO A 142 -5.69 17.24 -2.56
N VAL A 143 -4.73 17.50 -3.44
CA VAL A 143 -4.94 17.46 -4.89
C VAL A 143 -4.71 16.03 -5.35
N PHE A 144 -5.63 15.49 -6.15
CA PHE A 144 -5.46 14.21 -6.83
C PHE A 144 -5.35 14.41 -8.35
N LEU A 145 -4.63 13.51 -8.98
CA LEU A 145 -4.64 13.33 -10.44
C LEU A 145 -5.64 12.24 -10.78
N VAL A 146 -6.55 12.55 -11.69
CA VAL A 146 -7.59 11.64 -12.18
C VAL A 146 -7.64 11.73 -13.70
N ALA A 147 -7.22 10.71 -14.42
CA ALA A 147 -7.22 10.71 -15.89
C ALA A 147 -6.58 11.98 -16.50
N GLY A 148 -5.46 12.43 -15.95
CA GLY A 148 -4.73 13.63 -16.40
C GLY A 148 -5.26 14.96 -15.89
N SER A 149 -6.40 14.99 -15.21
CA SER A 149 -6.97 16.20 -14.59
C SER A 149 -6.62 16.28 -13.12
N LYS A 150 -6.60 17.52 -12.57
CA LYS A 150 -6.41 17.76 -11.14
C LYS A 150 -7.75 17.95 -10.45
N LEU A 151 -7.93 17.30 -9.32
CA LEU A 151 -9.09 17.40 -8.46
C LEU A 151 -8.66 17.69 -7.03
N THR A 152 -9.00 18.83 -6.47
CA THR A 152 -8.82 19.13 -5.05
C THR A 152 -10.05 18.66 -4.28
N ILE A 153 -9.83 17.91 -3.20
CA ILE A 153 -10.90 17.40 -2.34
C ILE A 153 -10.66 17.94 -0.93
N GLU A 154 -11.67 18.57 -0.36
CA GLU A 154 -11.63 19.10 1.00
C GLU A 154 -11.53 17.99 2.03
N GLY A 155 -10.73 18.18 3.07
CA GLY A 155 -10.57 17.27 4.18
C GLY A 155 -9.16 16.74 4.38
N HIS A 156 -9.02 15.83 5.34
CA HIS A 156 -7.73 15.20 5.64
C HIS A 156 -7.42 14.06 4.67
N CYS A 157 -6.21 14.01 4.15
CA CYS A 157 -5.78 13.10 3.09
C CYS A 157 -6.05 11.62 3.40
N THR A 158 -5.89 11.19 4.66
CA THR A 158 -6.14 9.80 5.04
C THR A 158 -7.62 9.44 4.91
N ASP A 159 -8.51 10.35 5.34
CA ASP A 159 -9.95 10.15 5.25
C ASP A 159 -10.41 10.17 3.79
N VAL A 160 -10.01 11.22 3.05
CA VAL A 160 -10.33 11.36 1.63
C VAL A 160 -9.87 10.14 0.82
N THR A 161 -8.62 9.69 1.02
CA THR A 161 -8.09 8.49 0.33
C THR A 161 -8.90 7.24 0.68
N THR A 162 -9.29 7.09 1.94
CA THR A 162 -10.08 5.96 2.41
C THR A 162 -11.49 5.98 1.81
N GLU A 163 -12.16 7.13 1.80
CA GLU A 163 -13.49 7.28 1.23
C GLU A 163 -13.50 7.01 -0.28
N LEU A 164 -12.51 7.52 -1.01
CA LEU A 164 -12.31 7.20 -2.43
C LEU A 164 -12.15 5.69 -2.66
N GLY A 165 -11.40 5.00 -1.78
CA GLY A 165 -11.24 3.56 -1.84
C GLY A 165 -12.55 2.80 -1.59
N ILE A 166 -13.31 3.22 -0.58
CA ILE A 166 -14.63 2.64 -0.26
C ILE A 166 -15.60 2.86 -1.43
N GLU A 167 -15.64 4.06 -1.98
CA GLU A 167 -16.52 4.39 -3.12
C GLU A 167 -16.13 3.58 -4.35
N TRP A 168 -14.84 3.43 -4.62
CA TRP A 168 -14.37 2.56 -5.71
C TRP A 168 -14.82 1.11 -5.52
N ILE A 169 -14.73 0.56 -4.28
CA ILE A 169 -15.22 -0.78 -3.95
C ILE A 169 -16.75 -0.88 -4.14
N ARG A 170 -17.51 0.17 -3.81
CA ARG A 170 -18.97 0.19 -3.95
C ARG A 170 -19.42 0.24 -5.42
N THR A 171 -18.73 1.01 -6.24
CA THR A 171 -19.12 1.32 -7.62
C THR A 171 -18.49 0.41 -8.68
N ARG A 172 -17.53 -0.46 -8.30
CA ARG A 172 -16.87 -1.37 -9.23
C ARG A 172 -17.84 -2.37 -9.89
N PRO A 173 -17.52 -2.94 -11.04
CA PRO A 173 -18.23 -4.10 -11.62
C PRO A 173 -18.31 -5.25 -10.60
N LYS A 174 -19.49 -5.86 -10.42
CA LYS A 174 -19.72 -6.90 -9.42
C LYS A 174 -19.50 -8.32 -9.96
N ASP A 175 -19.41 -8.44 -11.25
CA ASP A 175 -19.21 -9.70 -12.00
C ASP A 175 -17.73 -10.13 -12.11
N LYS A 176 -16.82 -9.28 -11.59
CA LYS A 176 -15.37 -9.54 -11.62
C LYS A 176 -14.76 -9.48 -10.22
N PRO A 177 -13.75 -10.31 -9.93
CA PRO A 177 -12.90 -10.09 -8.79
C PRO A 177 -12.14 -8.77 -8.97
N PHE A 178 -11.73 -8.16 -7.88
CA PHE A 178 -11.01 -6.91 -7.94
C PHE A 178 -9.67 -6.93 -7.22
N PHE A 179 -8.76 -6.07 -7.68
CA PHE A 179 -7.51 -5.73 -7.04
C PHE A 179 -7.45 -4.22 -6.81
N LEU A 180 -7.41 -3.81 -5.55
CA LEU A 180 -7.27 -2.41 -5.16
C LEU A 180 -5.96 -2.19 -4.41
N MET A 181 -5.11 -1.31 -4.92
CA MET A 181 -4.00 -0.71 -4.18
C MET A 181 -4.48 0.59 -3.55
N LEU A 182 -4.60 0.61 -2.22
CA LEU A 182 -5.01 1.76 -1.42
C LEU A 182 -3.82 2.27 -0.62
N HIS A 183 -3.18 3.32 -1.12
CA HIS A 183 -1.91 3.81 -0.60
C HIS A 183 -2.07 5.11 0.19
N GLN A 184 -1.88 5.03 1.50
CA GLN A 184 -1.93 6.19 2.37
C GLN A 184 -0.64 7.01 2.29
N LYS A 185 -0.75 8.35 2.43
CA LYS A 185 0.39 9.22 2.67
C LYS A 185 0.91 9.09 4.09
N ALA A 186 0.00 8.94 5.04
CA ALA A 186 0.34 8.85 6.46
C ALA A 186 1.08 7.53 6.80
N PRO A 187 1.98 7.57 7.80
CA PRO A 187 2.38 8.71 8.63
C PRO A 187 3.66 9.44 8.17
N HIS A 188 3.92 9.54 6.87
CA HIS A 188 5.06 10.30 6.34
C HIS A 188 5.09 11.75 6.88
N ARG A 189 6.28 12.34 7.07
CA ARG A 189 6.39 13.78 7.40
C ARG A 189 5.62 14.64 6.36
N SER A 190 5.00 15.79 6.70
CA SER A 190 5.16 16.61 7.93
C SER A 190 4.37 16.14 9.18
N TRP A 191 3.85 14.91 9.25
CA TRP A 191 3.12 14.38 10.42
C TRP A 191 1.92 15.25 10.85
N GLU A 192 1.13 15.71 9.94
CA GLU A 192 -0.06 16.48 10.22
C GLU A 192 -1.24 15.54 10.50
N PRO A 193 -1.65 15.35 11.77
CA PRO A 193 -2.77 14.48 12.10
C PRO A 193 -4.11 15.11 11.74
N ALA A 194 -5.14 14.30 11.56
CA ALA A 194 -6.51 14.81 11.52
C ALA A 194 -6.86 15.42 12.90
N GLU A 195 -7.71 16.46 12.93
CA GLU A 195 -8.06 17.23 14.13
C GLU A 195 -8.45 16.35 15.32
N ARG A 196 -9.21 15.27 15.09
CA ARG A 196 -9.64 14.31 16.11
C ARG A 196 -8.48 13.58 16.83
N HIS A 197 -7.25 13.68 16.32
CA HIS A 197 -6.07 13.00 16.88
C HIS A 197 -5.04 13.95 17.49
N ILE A 198 -5.18 15.26 17.33
CA ILE A 198 -4.19 16.26 17.77
C ILE A 198 -3.91 16.14 19.26
N GLU A 199 -4.95 15.96 20.07
CA GLU A 199 -4.84 15.92 21.53
C GLU A 199 -4.51 14.51 22.08
N GLN A 200 -4.46 13.49 21.23
CA GLN A 200 -4.39 12.08 21.67
C GLN A 200 -3.15 11.76 22.52
N PHE A 201 -2.05 12.46 22.28
CA PHE A 201 -0.76 12.22 22.98
C PHE A 201 -0.26 13.44 23.75
N LYS A 202 -1.06 14.49 23.90
CA LYS A 202 -0.66 15.77 24.49
C LYS A 202 -0.05 15.62 25.90
N ASP A 203 -0.66 14.77 26.72
CA ASP A 203 -0.25 14.56 28.11
C ASP A 203 0.45 13.20 28.31
N LYS A 204 0.87 12.55 27.22
CA LYS A 204 1.52 11.25 27.27
C LYS A 204 3.01 11.37 27.04
N ALA A 205 3.81 10.95 28.01
CA ALA A 205 5.24 10.77 27.80
C ALA A 205 5.47 9.63 26.79
N ILE A 206 6.14 9.95 25.68
CA ILE A 206 6.55 8.98 24.69
C ILE A 206 7.95 8.49 25.09
N PRO A 207 8.15 7.17 25.32
CA PRO A 207 9.46 6.64 25.68
C PRO A 207 10.47 6.88 24.54
N GLU A 208 11.58 7.51 24.87
CA GLU A 208 12.70 7.67 23.94
C GLU A 208 13.54 6.39 23.93
N PRO A 209 13.91 5.85 22.76
CA PRO A 209 14.88 4.75 22.68
C PRO A 209 16.28 5.25 23.03
N ASP A 210 17.10 4.40 23.63
CA ASP A 210 18.49 4.72 23.98
C ASP A 210 19.34 5.20 22.79
N THR A 211 18.94 4.82 21.59
CA THR A 211 19.61 5.17 20.33
C THR A 211 19.06 6.42 19.65
N LEU A 212 18.13 7.16 20.27
CA LEU A 212 17.52 8.35 19.66
C LEU A 212 18.57 9.40 19.26
N TRP A 213 19.60 9.57 20.11
CA TRP A 213 20.69 10.53 19.93
C TRP A 213 22.02 9.84 19.59
N ASP A 214 21.98 8.66 18.95
CA ASP A 214 23.17 7.93 18.48
C ASP A 214 24.04 8.84 17.60
N ASP A 215 25.32 8.96 17.92
CA ASP A 215 26.31 9.74 17.17
C ASP A 215 26.85 8.99 15.94
N TYR A 216 26.45 7.74 15.78
CA TYR A 216 26.89 6.82 14.73
C TYR A 216 28.39 6.54 14.71
N ALA A 217 29.15 6.84 15.79
CA ALA A 217 30.61 6.71 15.85
C ALA A 217 31.12 5.29 15.56
N THR A 218 30.29 4.27 15.88
CA THR A 218 30.61 2.85 15.66
C THR A 218 30.02 2.29 14.36
N ARG A 219 29.44 3.12 13.50
CA ARG A 219 28.73 2.75 12.29
C ARG A 219 29.55 3.06 11.03
N PRO A 220 29.20 2.51 9.86
CA PRO A 220 29.80 2.89 8.59
C PRO A 220 29.79 4.41 8.36
N ALA A 221 30.86 4.95 7.81
CA ALA A 221 31.07 6.39 7.62
C ALA A 221 29.96 7.11 6.81
N ALA A 222 29.15 6.37 6.07
CA ALA A 222 28.02 6.93 5.35
C ALA A 222 26.86 7.36 6.25
N LEU A 223 26.73 6.80 7.48
CA LEU A 223 25.60 7.10 8.35
C LEU A 223 25.67 8.49 9.01
N PRO A 224 26.82 8.96 9.53
CA PRO A 224 26.91 10.32 10.11
C PRO A 224 26.61 11.44 9.12
N VAL A 225 26.77 11.21 7.81
CA VAL A 225 26.50 12.20 6.75
C VAL A 225 25.07 12.10 6.19
N ASN A 226 24.24 11.20 6.74
CA ASN A 226 22.83 11.08 6.35
C ASN A 226 22.08 12.38 6.67
N GLU A 227 21.20 12.81 5.77
CA GLU A 227 20.36 14.01 5.90
C GLU A 227 19.05 13.77 6.67
N GLN A 228 18.92 12.67 7.41
CA GLN A 228 17.72 12.34 8.19
C GLN A 228 18.06 11.95 9.63
N THR A 229 18.92 12.72 10.27
CA THR A 229 19.23 12.54 11.69
C THR A 229 18.24 13.32 12.56
N VAL A 230 17.89 12.79 13.73
CA VAL A 230 16.97 13.47 14.66
C VAL A 230 17.53 14.84 15.04
N ALA A 231 18.80 14.92 15.42
CA ALA A 231 19.42 16.14 15.92
C ALA A 231 19.50 17.30 14.91
N ARG A 232 19.47 17.02 13.62
CA ARG A 232 19.71 18.03 12.57
C ARG A 232 18.51 18.24 11.65
N ASP A 233 17.80 17.17 11.32
CA ASP A 233 16.88 17.18 10.18
C ASP A 233 15.43 16.93 10.58
N LEU A 234 15.17 16.38 11.78
CA LEU A 234 13.84 15.96 12.21
C LEU A 234 13.33 16.73 13.46
N THR A 235 14.06 17.78 13.90
CA THR A 235 13.68 18.67 15.01
C THR A 235 12.92 19.89 14.52
#